data_eb6773d8de10312fdeef84cb670848e2
#
_entry.id   eb6773d8de10312fdeef84cb670848e2
#
_cell.length_a   1.000
_cell.length_b   1.000
_cell.length_c   1.000
_cell.angle_alpha   90.00
_cell.angle_beta   90.00
_cell.angle_gamma   90.00
#
_symmetry.space_group_name_H-M   'P 1'
#
loop_
_entity.id
_entity.type
_entity.pdbx_description
1 polymer ?
#
loop_
_entity_poly.entity_id
_entity_poly.type
_entity_poly.pdbx_seq_one_letter_code
_entity_poly.pdbx_strand_id
1 'polypeptide(L)'
;EHGKWIFIDPQFNIMPTLNGTPLNGVEFQKAIFDKNVNLRLTNKAGELSDKDSRSYIKWIGKYLFYFDVLFDQKTLNSSKFKSINGMTKITLVPVGHKEPRIFQRNSKINYSYYTNSLNDFYRKPY
;
A
#
# COMPACT_ATOMS: atom_id res chain seq x y z
N GLU A 1 1.41 -17.38 -2.79
CA GLU A 1 0.89 -18.57 -2.08
C GLU A 1 0.33 -18.32 -0.68
N HIS A 2 0.35 -17.15 -0.12
CA HIS A 2 0.10 -17.00 1.32
C HIS A 2 -1.07 -16.08 1.66
N GLY A 3 -1.91 -15.69 0.68
CA GLY A 3 -3.09 -14.87 0.95
C GLY A 3 -2.77 -13.52 1.59
N LYS A 4 -1.53 -13.01 1.43
CA LYS A 4 -1.08 -11.73 1.94
C LYS A 4 -0.76 -10.79 0.77
N TRP A 5 -1.25 -9.57 0.86
CA TRP A 5 -0.80 -8.51 -0.04
C TRP A 5 0.66 -8.19 0.24
N ILE A 6 1.45 -8.01 -0.82
CA ILE A 6 2.85 -7.61 -0.73
C ILE A 6 3.09 -6.33 -1.53
N PHE A 7 4.02 -5.51 -1.07
CA PHE A 7 4.48 -4.34 -1.81
C PHE A 7 5.51 -4.77 -2.85
N ILE A 8 5.30 -4.34 -4.08
CA ILE A 8 6.27 -4.47 -5.16
C ILE A 8 6.34 -3.14 -5.90
N ASP A 9 7.53 -2.61 -6.08
CA ASP A 9 7.78 -1.50 -6.99
C ASP A 9 8.21 -2.06 -8.35
N PRO A 10 7.33 -2.04 -9.37
CA PRO A 10 7.65 -2.61 -10.67
C PRO A 10 8.66 -1.77 -11.45
N GLN A 11 8.78 -0.47 -11.17
CA GLN A 11 9.70 0.43 -11.85
C GLN A 11 11.15 0.12 -11.51
N PHE A 12 11.43 -0.12 -10.24
CA PHE A 12 12.77 -0.46 -9.75
C PHE A 12 12.93 -1.96 -9.44
N ASN A 13 11.85 -2.73 -9.63
CA ASN A 13 11.81 -4.16 -9.34
C ASN A 13 12.21 -4.47 -7.90
N ILE A 14 11.72 -3.65 -6.96
CA ILE A 14 12.07 -3.74 -5.54
C ILE A 14 10.93 -4.33 -4.74
N MET A 15 11.27 -5.24 -3.83
CA MET A 15 10.39 -5.83 -2.83
C MET A 15 11.04 -5.69 -1.45
N PRO A 16 10.36 -5.04 -0.48
CA PRO A 16 10.86 -4.97 0.90
C PRO A 16 10.57 -6.27 1.65
N THR A 17 11.53 -6.68 2.47
CA THR A 17 11.41 -7.82 3.37
C THR A 17 11.84 -7.45 4.79
N LEU A 18 11.27 -8.12 5.77
CA LEU A 18 11.70 -8.07 7.17
C LEU A 18 11.95 -9.49 7.65
N ASN A 19 13.20 -9.76 8.04
CA ASN A 19 13.63 -11.13 8.37
C ASN A 19 13.26 -12.14 7.28
N GLY A 20 13.43 -11.77 6.01
CA GLY A 20 13.11 -12.62 4.86
C GLY A 20 11.63 -12.69 4.48
N THR A 21 10.72 -12.10 5.27
CA THR A 21 9.29 -12.08 4.99
C THR A 21 8.91 -10.84 4.18
N PRO A 22 8.27 -10.98 2.99
CA PRO A 22 7.80 -9.85 2.21
C PRO A 22 6.80 -8.99 2.97
N LEU A 23 6.93 -7.68 2.83
CA LEU A 23 6.09 -6.69 3.49
C LEU A 23 4.99 -6.17 2.56
N ASN A 24 3.83 -5.84 3.14
CA ASN A 24 2.86 -5.00 2.46
C ASN A 24 3.24 -3.51 2.59
N GLY A 25 2.52 -2.60 1.92
CA GLY A 25 2.87 -1.18 1.92
C GLY A 25 2.87 -0.54 3.31
N VAL A 26 1.93 -0.90 4.18
CA VAL A 26 1.83 -0.37 5.55
C VAL A 26 2.95 -0.91 6.45
N GLU A 27 3.23 -2.20 6.35
CA GLU A 27 4.35 -2.82 7.08
C GLU A 27 5.68 -2.23 6.64
N PHE A 28 5.85 -1.95 5.34
CA PHE A 28 7.04 -1.30 4.82
C PHE A 28 7.17 0.13 5.34
N GLN A 29 6.11 0.93 5.28
CA GLN A 29 6.08 2.28 5.86
C GLN A 29 6.49 2.25 7.33
N LYS A 30 5.89 1.33 8.11
CA LYS A 30 6.20 1.17 9.53
C LYS A 30 7.67 0.79 9.76
N ALA A 31 8.20 -0.15 9.00
CA ALA A 31 9.60 -0.57 9.11
C ALA A 31 10.58 0.58 8.81
N ILE A 32 10.25 1.45 7.85
CA ILE A 32 11.03 2.67 7.57
C ILE A 32 10.95 3.65 8.74
N PHE A 33 9.75 3.91 9.24
CA PHE A 33 9.53 4.85 10.34
C PHE A 33 10.25 4.41 11.62
N ASP A 34 10.15 3.13 11.95
CA ASP A 34 10.80 2.53 13.12
C ASP A 34 12.32 2.35 12.93
N LYS A 35 12.86 2.70 11.76
CA LYS A 35 14.27 2.48 11.39
C LYS A 35 14.73 1.05 11.64
N ASN A 36 13.90 0.08 11.26
CA ASN A 36 14.12 -1.31 11.59
C ASN A 36 15.40 -1.84 10.91
N VAL A 37 16.34 -2.30 11.73
CA VAL A 37 17.66 -2.75 11.27
C VAL A 37 17.62 -4.04 10.43
N ASN A 38 16.53 -4.79 10.49
CA ASN A 38 16.33 -6.03 9.73
C ASN A 38 15.56 -5.81 8.42
N LEU A 39 15.19 -4.54 8.10
CA LEU A 39 14.59 -4.21 6.83
C LEU A 39 15.62 -4.43 5.70
N ARG A 40 15.24 -5.20 4.71
CA ARG A 40 16.02 -5.44 3.50
C ARG A 40 15.18 -5.12 2.27
N LEU A 41 15.84 -4.63 1.23
CA LEU A 41 15.26 -4.44 -0.09
C LEU A 41 15.88 -5.45 -1.04
N THR A 42 15.05 -6.17 -1.75
CA THR A 42 15.48 -7.19 -2.70
C THR A 42 14.97 -6.88 -4.10
N ASN A 43 15.70 -7.32 -5.09
CA ASN A 43 15.30 -7.35 -6.50
C ASN A 43 15.60 -8.72 -7.11
N LYS A 44 15.50 -8.86 -8.43
CA LYS A 44 15.81 -10.12 -9.13
C LYS A 44 17.24 -10.59 -8.96
N ALA A 45 18.18 -9.66 -8.73
CA ALA A 45 19.59 -9.98 -8.54
C ALA A 45 19.94 -10.32 -7.07
N GLY A 46 19.00 -10.13 -6.15
CA GLY A 46 19.20 -10.39 -4.73
C GLY A 46 18.97 -9.15 -3.86
N GLU A 47 19.67 -9.09 -2.72
CA GLU A 47 19.57 -7.96 -1.79
C GLU A 47 20.32 -6.73 -2.32
N LEU A 48 19.71 -5.55 -2.19
CA LEU A 48 20.34 -4.29 -2.56
C LEU A 48 21.46 -3.93 -1.58
N SER A 49 22.47 -3.21 -2.11
CA SER A 49 23.50 -2.62 -1.25
C SER A 49 22.88 -1.65 -0.23
N ASP A 50 23.57 -1.42 0.89
CA ASP A 50 23.13 -0.45 1.90
C ASP A 50 22.99 0.97 1.34
N LYS A 51 23.84 1.35 0.40
CA LYS A 51 23.80 2.66 -0.26
C LYS A 51 22.53 2.80 -1.10
N ASP A 52 22.23 1.80 -1.92
CA ASP A 52 21.07 1.81 -2.81
C ASP A 52 19.78 1.72 -2.01
N SER A 53 19.76 0.88 -0.98
CA SER A 53 18.64 0.76 -0.05
C SER A 53 18.33 2.10 0.62
N ARG A 54 19.33 2.80 1.18
CA ARG A 54 19.11 4.12 1.79
C ARG A 54 18.61 5.16 0.79
N SER A 55 19.14 5.15 -0.43
CA SER A 55 18.71 6.07 -1.49
C SER A 55 17.26 5.82 -1.88
N TYR A 56 16.89 4.58 -2.08
CA TYR A 56 15.52 4.19 -2.40
C TYR A 56 14.55 4.52 -1.26
N ILE A 57 14.88 4.16 -0.03
CA ILE A 57 14.05 4.45 1.16
C ILE A 57 13.81 5.96 1.32
N LYS A 58 14.85 6.77 1.13
CA LYS A 58 14.72 8.23 1.18
C LYS A 58 13.77 8.78 0.12
N TRP A 59 13.74 8.16 -1.04
CA TRP A 59 12.85 8.54 -2.14
C TRP A 59 11.43 8.05 -1.91
N ILE A 60 11.23 6.74 -1.73
CA ILE A 60 9.90 6.13 -1.64
C ILE A 60 9.14 6.55 -0.38
N GLY A 61 9.84 6.80 0.73
CA GLY A 61 9.24 7.19 1.99
C GLY A 61 8.40 8.46 1.92
N LYS A 62 8.62 9.30 0.90
CA LYS A 62 7.80 10.50 0.63
C LYS A 62 6.41 10.16 0.08
N TYR A 63 6.24 8.97 -0.47
CA TYR A 63 5.01 8.52 -1.14
C TYR A 63 4.24 7.47 -0.36
N LEU A 64 4.87 6.85 0.64
CA LEU A 64 4.26 5.82 1.49
C LEU A 64 3.42 6.43 2.61
N PHE A 65 2.41 7.23 2.28
CA PHE A 65 1.56 7.88 3.27
C PHE A 65 0.09 7.51 3.14
N TYR A 66 -0.46 7.59 1.93
CA TYR A 66 -1.78 7.09 1.61
C TYR A 66 -1.68 5.95 0.62
N PHE A 67 -2.49 4.93 0.82
CA PHE A 67 -2.55 3.77 -0.06
C PHE A 67 -3.95 3.66 -0.64
N ASP A 68 -4.01 3.45 -1.95
CA ASP A 68 -5.25 3.23 -2.67
C ASP A 68 -5.31 1.80 -3.19
N VAL A 69 -6.52 1.24 -3.22
CA VAL A 69 -6.81 -0.02 -3.89
C VAL A 69 -8.13 0.08 -4.64
N LEU A 70 -8.18 -0.52 -5.82
CA LEU A 70 -9.38 -0.68 -6.61
C LEU A 70 -9.86 -2.13 -6.51
N PHE A 71 -11.13 -2.29 -6.18
CA PHE A 71 -11.78 -3.60 -6.14
C PHE A 71 -12.90 -3.68 -7.17
N ASP A 72 -13.06 -4.83 -7.80
CA ASP A 72 -14.28 -5.20 -8.49
C ASP A 72 -15.42 -5.33 -7.46
N GLN A 73 -16.58 -4.76 -7.76
CA GLN A 73 -17.76 -4.82 -6.88
C GLN A 73 -18.17 -6.26 -6.56
N LYS A 74 -18.01 -7.18 -7.52
CA LYS A 74 -18.29 -8.60 -7.32
C LYS A 74 -17.36 -9.23 -6.29
N THR A 75 -16.10 -8.79 -6.28
CA THR A 75 -15.07 -9.26 -5.34
C THR A 75 -15.30 -8.76 -3.92
N LEU A 76 -15.82 -7.53 -3.77
CA LEU A 76 -16.09 -6.95 -2.45
C LEU A 76 -17.28 -7.57 -1.75
N ASN A 77 -18.23 -8.12 -2.51
CA ASN A 77 -19.49 -8.68 -2.01
C ASN A 77 -20.09 -7.84 -0.87
N SER A 78 -20.11 -6.53 -1.03
CA SER A 78 -20.50 -5.58 0.00
C SER A 78 -21.29 -4.43 -0.60
N SER A 79 -22.52 -4.24 -0.13
CA SER A 79 -23.34 -3.07 -0.42
C SER A 79 -22.85 -1.79 0.26
N LYS A 80 -21.86 -1.89 1.16
CA LYS A 80 -21.31 -0.75 1.92
C LYS A 80 -20.65 0.28 1.00
N PHE A 81 -20.10 -0.15 -0.14
CA PHE A 81 -19.33 0.72 -1.03
C PHE A 81 -20.08 0.92 -2.35
N LYS A 82 -20.18 2.19 -2.77
CA LYS A 82 -20.64 2.50 -4.12
C LYS A 82 -19.56 2.14 -5.14
N SER A 83 -19.97 1.65 -6.29
CA SER A 83 -19.06 1.40 -7.40
C SER A 83 -19.27 2.38 -8.54
N ILE A 84 -18.22 2.60 -9.33
CA ILE A 84 -18.31 3.23 -10.64
C ILE A 84 -17.85 2.20 -11.66
N ASN A 85 -18.68 1.93 -12.65
CA ASN A 85 -18.39 0.91 -13.66
C ASN A 85 -17.97 -0.44 -13.04
N GLY A 86 -18.60 -0.82 -11.92
CA GLY A 86 -18.30 -2.07 -11.22
C GLY A 86 -17.03 -2.04 -10.36
N MET A 87 -16.34 -0.89 -10.23
CA MET A 87 -15.14 -0.75 -9.43
C MET A 87 -15.35 0.16 -8.24
N THR A 88 -14.73 -0.16 -7.13
CA THR A 88 -14.73 0.64 -5.89
C THR A 88 -13.30 0.96 -5.49
N LYS A 89 -13.02 2.23 -5.24
CA LYS A 89 -11.74 2.69 -4.70
C LYS A 89 -11.82 2.82 -3.18
N ILE A 90 -10.85 2.24 -2.50
CA ILE A 90 -10.67 2.37 -1.04
C ILE A 90 -9.31 3.01 -0.80
N THR A 91 -9.28 4.07 0.00
CA THR A 91 -8.05 4.76 0.42
C THR A 91 -7.81 4.50 1.90
N LEU A 92 -6.67 3.94 2.23
CA LEU A 92 -6.21 3.78 3.60
C LEU A 92 -5.63 5.11 4.10
N VAL A 93 -6.16 5.60 5.20
CA VAL A 93 -5.73 6.84 5.87
C VAL A 93 -5.16 6.48 7.23
N PRO A 94 -3.96 6.98 7.60
CA PRO A 94 -3.42 6.75 8.94
C PRO A 94 -4.37 7.23 10.05
N VAL A 95 -4.42 6.49 11.15
CA VAL A 95 -5.27 6.85 12.30
C VAL A 95 -4.91 8.26 12.80
N GLY A 96 -5.94 9.09 13.02
CA GLY A 96 -5.77 10.47 13.48
C GLY A 96 -5.49 11.49 12.38
N HIS A 97 -5.28 11.06 11.14
CA HIS A 97 -5.12 11.96 10.00
C HIS A 97 -6.47 12.28 9.36
N LYS A 98 -6.57 13.49 8.82
CA LYS A 98 -7.75 13.91 8.06
C LYS A 98 -7.76 13.22 6.69
N GLU A 99 -8.95 12.95 6.20
CA GLU A 99 -9.16 12.48 4.84
C GLU A 99 -8.54 13.46 3.83
N PRO A 100 -7.78 12.97 2.83
CA PRO A 100 -7.09 13.84 1.88
C PRO A 100 -8.08 14.54 0.96
N ARG A 101 -8.26 15.83 1.14
CA ARG A 101 -9.17 16.65 0.30
C ARG A 101 -8.67 16.82 -1.13
N ILE A 102 -7.39 16.68 -1.38
CA ILE A 102 -6.75 16.90 -2.68
C ILE A 102 -7.28 15.94 -3.74
N PHE A 103 -7.56 14.70 -3.36
CA PHE A 103 -8.05 13.67 -4.27
C PHE A 103 -9.58 13.73 -4.52
N GLN A 104 -10.31 14.56 -3.79
CA GLN A 104 -11.76 14.68 -3.91
C GLN A 104 -12.20 15.68 -4.98
N ARG A 105 -11.30 16.46 -5.55
CA ARG A 105 -11.65 17.53 -6.51
C ARG A 105 -11.95 17.03 -7.93
N ASN A 106 -11.66 15.78 -8.22
CA ASN A 106 -11.98 15.20 -9.52
C ASN A 106 -13.31 14.43 -9.39
N SER A 107 -14.32 14.85 -10.14
CA SER A 107 -15.64 14.19 -10.15
C SER A 107 -15.60 12.70 -10.44
N LYS A 108 -14.55 12.25 -11.14
CA LYS A 108 -14.29 10.83 -11.40
C LYS A 108 -13.69 10.08 -10.20
N ILE A 109 -13.24 10.80 -9.16
CA ILE A 109 -12.62 10.24 -7.94
C ILE A 109 -13.57 10.39 -6.72
N ASN A 110 -14.75 10.95 -6.89
CA ASN A 110 -15.73 11.19 -5.83
C ASN A 110 -16.27 9.93 -5.12
N TYR A 111 -15.73 8.77 -5.44
CA TYR A 111 -16.15 7.49 -4.90
C TYR A 111 -15.00 6.74 -4.22
N SER A 112 -14.02 7.49 -3.68
CA SER A 112 -13.07 6.90 -2.75
C SER A 112 -13.71 6.80 -1.37
N TYR A 113 -13.64 5.61 -0.80
CA TYR A 113 -13.97 5.39 0.60
C TYR A 113 -12.70 5.45 1.42
N TYR A 114 -12.73 6.23 2.48
CA TYR A 114 -11.60 6.36 3.40
C TYR A 114 -11.78 5.37 4.54
N THR A 115 -10.70 4.67 4.86
CA THR A 115 -10.68 3.76 6.00
C THR A 115 -9.33 3.86 6.72
N ASN A 116 -9.33 3.67 8.03
CA ASN A 116 -8.14 3.41 8.81
C ASN A 116 -8.06 1.94 9.26
N SER A 117 -8.97 1.11 8.77
CA SER A 117 -9.01 -0.33 9.04
C SER A 117 -8.17 -1.09 8.01
N LEU A 118 -7.10 -1.73 8.46
CA LEU A 118 -6.29 -2.60 7.63
C LEU A 118 -7.09 -3.80 7.10
N ASN A 119 -8.04 -4.29 7.87
CA ASN A 119 -8.90 -5.40 7.44
C ASN A 119 -9.81 -5.01 6.28
N ASP A 120 -10.32 -3.78 6.27
CA ASP A 120 -11.12 -3.27 5.15
C ASP A 120 -10.27 -3.02 3.91
N PHE A 121 -9.02 -2.56 4.09
CA PHE A 121 -8.11 -2.24 3.00
C PHE A 121 -7.48 -3.48 2.36
N TYR A 122 -7.00 -4.41 3.19
CA TYR A 122 -6.33 -5.64 2.74
C TYR A 122 -7.28 -6.83 2.64
N ARG A 123 -8.54 -6.61 2.29
CA ARG A 123 -9.46 -7.72 2.03
C ARG A 123 -8.85 -8.68 1.00
N LYS A 124 -8.95 -9.96 1.29
CA LYS A 124 -8.53 -10.98 0.31
C LYS A 124 -9.47 -10.90 -0.89
N PRO A 125 -8.94 -10.80 -2.12
CA PRO A 125 -9.75 -11.09 -3.29
C PRO A 125 -10.16 -12.56 -3.19
N TYR A 126 -11.41 -12.83 -3.41
CA TYR A 126 -11.94 -14.18 -3.46
C TYR A 126 -11.53 -14.88 -4.74
#